data_6e8c013664aac79444d6034e863b6681
#
_entry.id   6e8c013664aac79444d6034e863b6681
#
_cell.length_a   1.000
_cell.length_b   1.000
_cell.length_c   1.000
_cell.angle_alpha   90.00
_cell.angle_beta   90.00
_cell.angle_gamma   90.00
#
_symmetry.space_group_name_H-M   'P 1'
#
loop_
_entity.id
_entity.type
_entity.pdbx_description
1 polymer ?
#
loop_
_entity_poly.entity_id
_entity_poly.type
_entity_poly.pdbx_seq_one_letter_code
_entity_poly.pdbx_strand_id
1 'polypeptide(L)'
;MLDETKATALFVDYYAQWVQVYKEGAIREVTLAKYKMTQAWLKKLVPELQLCNMTRITYQQLINDYAQHHERQTTMDFHHQLKGAILDAVDEGLIDRDPTRKVIIKGKTPAEKKIKYLNQFELHTLLKSLDLGKEVNWDWFILLVAKTGMRFSEAHALTPKDFDF
;
A
#
# COMPACT_ATOMS: atom_id res chain seq x y z
N MET A 1 -27.63 -17.69 -17.14
CA MET A 1 -28.27 -16.36 -17.13
C MET A 1 -27.59 -15.60 -16.01
N LEU A 2 -26.74 -14.65 -16.35
CA LEU A 2 -26.12 -13.75 -15.37
C LEU A 2 -27.25 -13.00 -14.67
N ASP A 3 -27.14 -12.87 -13.35
CA ASP A 3 -28.08 -12.08 -12.56
C ASP A 3 -27.88 -10.61 -12.94
N GLU A 4 -28.70 -10.11 -13.89
CA GLU A 4 -28.55 -8.76 -14.49
C GLU A 4 -28.49 -7.65 -13.43
N THR A 5 -29.15 -7.86 -12.30
CA THR A 5 -29.12 -6.93 -11.16
C THR A 5 -27.75 -6.82 -10.50
N LYS A 6 -26.96 -7.91 -10.48
CA LYS A 6 -25.60 -7.88 -9.89
C LYS A 6 -24.56 -7.25 -10.82
N ALA A 7 -24.70 -7.47 -12.14
CA ALA A 7 -23.78 -6.89 -13.12
C ALA A 7 -23.88 -5.36 -13.21
N THR A 8 -25.04 -4.77 -12.87
CA THR A 8 -25.26 -3.33 -12.82
C THR A 8 -24.77 -2.66 -11.52
N ALA A 9 -24.27 -3.45 -10.56
CA ALA A 9 -23.71 -2.92 -9.31
C ALA A 9 -22.51 -1.99 -9.59
N LEU A 10 -22.41 -0.92 -8.80
CA LEU A 10 -21.30 -0.01 -8.90
C LEU A 10 -19.99 -0.68 -8.40
N PHE A 11 -18.93 -0.51 -9.15
CA PHE A 11 -17.61 -1.06 -8.76
C PHE A 11 -17.14 -0.56 -7.40
N VAL A 12 -17.45 0.69 -7.06
CA VAL A 12 -17.08 1.30 -5.76
C VAL A 12 -17.76 0.57 -4.60
N ASP A 13 -19.03 0.21 -4.74
CA ASP A 13 -19.80 -0.45 -3.69
C ASP A 13 -19.40 -1.92 -3.57
N TYR A 14 -19.21 -2.61 -4.70
CA TYR A 14 -18.65 -3.96 -4.72
C TYR A 14 -17.28 -4.02 -4.04
N TYR A 15 -16.38 -3.10 -4.38
CA TYR A 15 -15.06 -3.03 -3.77
C TYR A 15 -15.12 -2.79 -2.26
N ALA A 16 -16.02 -1.91 -1.81
CA ALA A 16 -16.23 -1.64 -0.38
C ALA A 16 -16.67 -2.91 0.37
N GLN A 17 -17.66 -3.61 -0.17
CA GLN A 17 -18.17 -4.86 0.39
C GLN A 17 -17.09 -5.96 0.37
N TRP A 18 -16.35 -6.08 -0.71
CA TRP A 18 -15.25 -7.03 -0.83
C TRP A 18 -14.16 -6.77 0.23
N VAL A 19 -13.76 -5.51 0.45
CA VAL A 19 -12.80 -5.14 1.50
C VAL A 19 -13.35 -5.50 2.88
N GLN A 20 -14.60 -5.21 3.15
CA GLN A 20 -15.24 -5.53 4.43
C GLN A 20 -15.26 -7.03 4.69
N VAL A 21 -15.63 -7.83 3.70
CA VAL A 21 -15.80 -9.29 3.87
C VAL A 21 -14.45 -10.01 3.91
N TYR A 22 -13.50 -9.65 3.03
CA TYR A 22 -12.27 -10.43 2.85
C TYR A 22 -11.03 -9.83 3.51
N LYS A 23 -11.05 -8.56 3.92
CA LYS A 23 -9.86 -7.88 4.46
C LYS A 23 -10.03 -7.45 5.91
N GLU A 24 -11.22 -7.01 6.30
CA GLU A 24 -11.45 -6.56 7.67
C GLU A 24 -11.31 -7.74 8.65
N GLY A 25 -10.50 -7.54 9.70
CA GLY A 25 -10.16 -8.61 10.65
C GLY A 25 -9.15 -9.65 10.17
N ALA A 26 -8.87 -9.75 8.86
CA ALA A 26 -7.92 -10.71 8.30
C ALA A 26 -6.51 -10.14 8.07
N ILE A 27 -6.38 -8.82 8.02
CA ILE A 27 -5.11 -8.12 7.77
C ILE A 27 -4.84 -7.06 8.83
N ARG A 28 -3.58 -6.61 8.91
CA ARG A 28 -3.19 -5.54 9.85
C ARG A 28 -3.89 -4.22 9.50
N GLU A 29 -4.26 -3.42 10.53
CA GLU A 29 -4.91 -2.11 10.37
C GLU A 29 -4.20 -1.18 9.38
N VAL A 30 -2.86 -1.14 9.43
CA VAL A 30 -2.05 -0.34 8.48
C VAL A 30 -2.29 -0.76 7.02
N THR A 31 -2.50 -2.05 6.77
CA THR A 31 -2.81 -2.57 5.44
C THR A 31 -4.26 -2.28 5.07
N LEU A 32 -5.19 -2.45 6.01
CA LEU A 32 -6.60 -2.11 5.81
C LEU A 32 -6.80 -0.63 5.45
N ALA A 33 -6.07 0.27 6.12
CA ALA A 33 -6.08 1.70 5.81
C ALA A 33 -5.73 1.99 4.34
N LYS A 34 -4.80 1.23 3.73
CA LYS A 34 -4.46 1.36 2.31
C LYS A 34 -5.63 0.95 1.40
N TYR A 35 -6.36 -0.12 1.72
CA TYR A 35 -7.56 -0.52 0.97
C TYR A 35 -8.67 0.55 1.09
N LYS A 36 -8.87 1.13 2.27
CA LYS A 36 -9.82 2.24 2.48
C LYS A 36 -9.41 3.49 1.68
N MET A 37 -8.12 3.79 1.58
CA MET A 37 -7.61 4.86 0.73
C MET A 37 -7.86 4.57 -0.76
N THR A 38 -7.66 3.35 -1.22
CA THR A 38 -7.99 2.91 -2.58
C THR A 38 -9.47 3.09 -2.89
N GLN A 39 -10.37 2.73 -1.96
CA GLN A 39 -11.79 2.97 -2.08
C GLN A 39 -12.12 4.47 -2.22
N ALA A 40 -11.49 5.33 -1.44
CA ALA A 40 -11.68 6.78 -1.54
C ALA A 40 -11.26 7.32 -2.93
N TRP A 41 -10.19 6.78 -3.52
CA TRP A 41 -9.79 7.12 -4.88
C TRP A 41 -10.76 6.60 -5.94
N LEU A 42 -11.32 5.40 -5.78
CA LEU A 42 -12.37 4.90 -6.68
C LEU A 42 -13.59 5.82 -6.68
N LYS A 43 -14.05 6.24 -5.50
CA LYS A 43 -15.16 7.22 -5.37
C LYS A 43 -14.89 8.53 -6.09
N LYS A 44 -13.62 8.96 -6.17
CA LYS A 44 -13.24 10.19 -6.83
C LYS A 44 -13.10 10.03 -8.35
N LEU A 45 -12.54 8.90 -8.81
CA LEU A 45 -12.19 8.73 -10.22
C LEU A 45 -13.30 8.09 -11.05
N VAL A 46 -14.04 7.14 -10.46
CA VAL A 46 -15.03 6.33 -11.18
C VAL A 46 -16.28 6.04 -10.33
N PRO A 47 -16.95 7.09 -9.79
CA PRO A 47 -18.07 6.91 -8.85
C PRO A 47 -19.24 6.11 -9.43
N GLU A 48 -19.45 6.20 -10.75
CA GLU A 48 -20.62 5.60 -11.44
C GLU A 48 -20.26 4.39 -12.31
N LEU A 49 -19.02 3.89 -12.21
CA LEU A 49 -18.59 2.75 -13.02
C LEU A 49 -19.28 1.47 -12.55
N GLN A 50 -20.10 0.88 -13.42
CA GLN A 50 -20.72 -0.42 -13.21
C GLN A 50 -19.76 -1.57 -13.55
N LEU A 51 -19.91 -2.72 -12.87
CA LEU A 51 -19.07 -3.90 -13.10
C LEU A 51 -19.20 -4.42 -14.54
N CYS A 52 -20.40 -4.42 -15.12
CA CYS A 52 -20.61 -4.85 -16.51
C CYS A 52 -19.86 -3.96 -17.55
N ASN A 53 -19.55 -2.72 -17.19
CA ASN A 53 -18.84 -1.77 -18.04
C ASN A 53 -17.31 -1.78 -17.79
N MET A 54 -16.83 -2.70 -16.96
CA MET A 54 -15.41 -2.85 -16.64
C MET A 54 -14.66 -3.57 -17.77
N THR A 55 -14.26 -2.81 -18.77
CA THR A 55 -13.45 -3.30 -19.89
C THR A 55 -11.96 -3.06 -19.63
N ARG A 56 -11.08 -3.68 -20.46
CA ARG A 56 -9.63 -3.42 -20.39
C ARG A 56 -9.29 -1.94 -20.62
N ILE A 57 -10.02 -1.25 -21.49
CA ILE A 57 -9.80 0.17 -21.78
C ILE A 57 -10.23 1.00 -20.59
N THR A 58 -11.42 0.75 -20.03
CA THR A 58 -11.94 1.47 -18.86
C THR A 58 -11.00 1.29 -17.66
N TYR A 59 -10.53 0.07 -17.43
CA TYR A 59 -9.58 -0.21 -16.36
C TYR A 59 -8.22 0.49 -16.58
N GLN A 60 -7.69 0.47 -17.80
CA GLN A 60 -6.45 1.17 -18.12
C GLN A 60 -6.59 2.69 -17.94
N GLN A 61 -7.74 3.28 -18.27
CA GLN A 61 -8.03 4.70 -18.03
C GLN A 61 -8.01 5.00 -16.53
N LEU A 62 -8.71 4.21 -15.70
CA LEU A 62 -8.68 4.35 -14.25
C LEU A 62 -7.24 4.36 -13.70
N ILE A 63 -6.41 3.41 -14.14
CA ILE A 63 -5.00 3.35 -13.73
C ILE A 63 -4.21 4.57 -14.23
N ASN A 64 -4.46 5.06 -15.46
CA ASN A 64 -3.80 6.23 -15.99
C ASN A 64 -4.21 7.51 -15.22
N ASP A 65 -5.47 7.66 -14.86
CA ASP A 65 -5.98 8.83 -14.12
C ASP A 65 -5.39 8.87 -12.71
N TYR A 66 -5.30 7.72 -12.04
CA TYR A 66 -4.59 7.63 -10.77
C TYR A 66 -3.10 7.98 -10.91
N ALA A 67 -2.45 7.51 -11.98
CA ALA A 67 -1.04 7.73 -12.27
C ALA A 67 -0.68 9.21 -12.50
N GLN A 68 -1.63 10.06 -12.89
CA GLN A 68 -1.40 11.50 -13.05
C GLN A 68 -1.01 12.18 -11.72
N HIS A 69 -1.43 11.61 -10.60
CA HIS A 69 -1.23 12.17 -9.27
C HIS A 69 -0.15 11.44 -8.45
N HIS A 70 0.26 10.24 -8.88
CA HIS A 70 1.10 9.34 -8.10
C HIS A 70 2.33 8.86 -8.86
N GLU A 71 3.36 8.45 -8.12
CA GLU A 71 4.53 7.77 -8.68
C GLU A 71 4.17 6.36 -9.16
N ARG A 72 5.00 5.83 -10.06
CA ARG A 72 4.79 4.51 -10.67
C ARG A 72 4.62 3.38 -9.62
N GLN A 73 5.40 3.40 -8.52
CA GLN A 73 5.30 2.39 -7.47
C GLN A 73 3.95 2.45 -6.76
N THR A 74 3.49 3.65 -6.39
CA THR A 74 2.18 3.85 -5.75
C THR A 74 1.03 3.44 -6.68
N THR A 75 1.17 3.71 -7.98
CA THR A 75 0.20 3.25 -8.99
C THR A 75 0.19 1.72 -9.13
N MET A 76 1.34 1.07 -9.03
CA MET A 76 1.46 -0.38 -9.01
C MET A 76 0.73 -0.97 -7.78
N ASP A 77 0.93 -0.38 -6.61
CA ASP A 77 0.28 -0.83 -5.37
C ASP A 77 -1.25 -0.67 -5.47
N PHE A 78 -1.72 0.44 -6.03
CA PHE A 78 -3.14 0.67 -6.32
C PHE A 78 -3.71 -0.41 -7.24
N HIS A 79 -3.01 -0.71 -8.36
CA HIS A 79 -3.39 -1.80 -9.26
C HIS A 79 -3.49 -3.14 -8.53
N HIS A 80 -2.52 -3.50 -7.70
CA HIS A 80 -2.53 -4.78 -6.97
C HIS A 80 -3.69 -4.88 -5.98
N GLN A 81 -4.08 -3.77 -5.34
CA GLN A 81 -5.20 -3.75 -4.41
C GLN A 81 -6.54 -3.91 -5.13
N LEU A 82 -6.68 -3.35 -6.33
CA LEU A 82 -7.89 -3.51 -7.15
C LEU A 82 -8.00 -4.90 -7.76
N LYS A 83 -6.86 -5.44 -8.20
CA LYS A 83 -6.81 -6.70 -8.95
C LYS A 83 -7.47 -7.86 -8.21
N GLY A 84 -7.28 -7.97 -6.88
CA GLY A 84 -7.91 -9.05 -6.10
C GLY A 84 -9.43 -9.02 -6.21
N ALA A 85 -10.06 -7.86 -5.93
CA ALA A 85 -11.51 -7.71 -6.02
C ALA A 85 -12.05 -7.91 -7.45
N ILE A 86 -11.31 -7.46 -8.46
CA ILE A 86 -11.69 -7.63 -9.87
C ILE A 86 -11.64 -9.09 -10.29
N LEU A 87 -10.62 -9.85 -9.87
CA LEU A 87 -10.54 -11.28 -10.20
C LEU A 87 -11.67 -12.06 -9.54
N ASP A 88 -12.00 -11.76 -8.28
CA ASP A 88 -13.15 -12.38 -7.62
C ASP A 88 -14.46 -12.03 -8.35
N ALA A 89 -14.63 -10.76 -8.81
CA ALA A 89 -15.79 -10.36 -9.62
C ALA A 89 -15.85 -11.09 -10.98
N VAL A 90 -14.72 -11.43 -11.57
CA VAL A 90 -14.67 -12.26 -12.80
C VAL A 90 -15.05 -13.69 -12.48
N ASP A 91 -14.56 -14.27 -11.40
CA ASP A 91 -14.86 -15.64 -10.98
C ASP A 91 -16.35 -15.79 -10.58
N GLU A 92 -16.95 -14.73 -10.02
CA GLU A 92 -18.39 -14.65 -9.74
C GLU A 92 -19.26 -14.40 -10.99
N GLY A 93 -18.63 -14.17 -12.15
CA GLY A 93 -19.32 -13.88 -13.41
C GLY A 93 -19.93 -12.47 -13.50
N LEU A 94 -19.52 -11.53 -12.65
CA LEU A 94 -19.98 -10.13 -12.67
C LEU A 94 -19.22 -9.31 -13.74
N ILE A 95 -18.03 -9.75 -14.10
CA ILE A 95 -17.20 -9.21 -15.18
C ILE A 95 -16.87 -10.37 -16.13
N ASP A 96 -17.12 -10.21 -17.42
CA ASP A 96 -16.96 -11.28 -18.41
C ASP A 96 -15.52 -11.78 -18.57
N ARG A 97 -14.57 -10.85 -18.51
CA ARG A 97 -13.14 -11.13 -18.75
C ARG A 97 -12.27 -10.26 -17.88
N ASP A 98 -11.18 -10.83 -17.38
CA ASP A 98 -10.19 -10.11 -16.59
C ASP A 98 -9.65 -8.85 -17.32
N PRO A 99 -10.03 -7.65 -16.86
CA PRO A 99 -9.60 -6.39 -17.46
C PRO A 99 -8.18 -5.99 -17.01
N THR A 100 -7.64 -6.65 -15.99
CA THR A 100 -6.34 -6.30 -15.37
C THR A 100 -5.16 -6.89 -16.13
N ARG A 101 -5.40 -7.78 -17.10
CA ARG A 101 -4.33 -8.42 -17.89
C ARG A 101 -3.60 -7.42 -18.78
N LYS A 102 -2.25 -7.47 -18.72
CA LYS A 102 -1.36 -6.63 -19.53
C LYS A 102 -1.59 -5.13 -19.32
N VAL A 103 -2.01 -4.71 -18.13
CA VAL A 103 -2.11 -3.29 -17.78
C VAL A 103 -0.72 -2.64 -17.83
N ILE A 104 -0.67 -1.42 -18.34
CA ILE A 104 0.56 -0.62 -18.40
C ILE A 104 0.55 0.34 -17.21
N ILE A 105 1.50 0.18 -16.32
CA ILE A 105 1.65 1.04 -15.14
C ILE A 105 2.51 2.24 -15.50
N LYS A 106 1.89 3.41 -15.48
CA LYS A 106 2.54 4.72 -15.58
C LYS A 106 2.66 5.35 -14.20
N GLY A 107 3.20 6.54 -14.12
CA GLY A 107 3.29 7.33 -12.91
C GLY A 107 4.18 8.54 -13.12
N LYS A 108 4.13 9.48 -12.18
CA LYS A 108 5.04 10.62 -12.16
C LYS A 108 6.49 10.14 -12.02
N THR A 109 7.39 10.87 -12.63
CA THR A 109 8.83 10.68 -12.38
C THR A 109 9.08 10.89 -10.89
N PRO A 110 9.74 9.95 -10.19
CA PRO A 110 10.09 10.14 -8.80
C PRO A 110 10.85 11.45 -8.64
N ALA A 111 10.54 12.22 -7.60
CA ALA A 111 11.47 13.25 -7.14
C ALA A 111 12.84 12.62 -6.90
N GLU A 112 13.91 13.39 -7.03
CA GLU A 112 15.28 12.89 -6.84
C GLU A 112 15.36 11.91 -5.66
N LYS A 113 15.99 10.75 -5.90
CA LYS A 113 16.14 9.73 -4.88
C LYS A 113 16.96 10.31 -3.74
N LYS A 114 16.31 10.77 -2.69
CA LYS A 114 17.00 11.12 -1.45
C LYS A 114 17.75 9.88 -0.96
N ILE A 115 19.03 10.03 -0.71
CA ILE A 115 19.85 8.99 -0.07
C ILE A 115 19.22 8.70 1.29
N LYS A 116 18.87 7.44 1.51
CA LYS A 116 18.17 6.98 2.73
C LYS A 116 19.09 6.15 3.63
N TYR A 117 20.37 6.26 3.45
CA TYR A 117 21.37 5.55 4.26
C TYR A 117 22.53 6.48 4.57
N LEU A 118 23.20 6.21 5.66
CA LEU A 118 24.46 6.86 6.00
C LEU A 118 25.62 6.01 5.44
N ASN A 119 26.61 6.65 4.86
CA ASN A 119 27.85 5.97 4.56
C ASN A 119 28.63 5.71 5.86
N GLN A 120 29.71 4.92 5.77
CA GLN A 120 30.47 4.51 6.95
C GLN A 120 31.08 5.69 7.72
N PHE A 121 31.54 6.73 7.00
CA PHE A 121 32.10 7.92 7.61
C PHE A 121 31.02 8.74 8.35
N GLU A 122 29.86 8.93 7.71
CA GLU A 122 28.73 9.62 8.30
C GLU A 122 28.20 8.90 9.53
N LEU A 123 28.10 7.56 9.48
CA LEU A 123 27.71 6.75 10.63
C LEU A 123 28.71 6.89 11.79
N HIS A 124 30.00 6.81 11.53
CA HIS A 124 31.03 7.01 12.57
C HIS A 124 30.96 8.42 13.17
N THR A 125 30.74 9.44 12.35
CA THR A 125 30.62 10.82 12.80
C THR A 125 29.38 10.99 13.69
N LEU A 126 28.24 10.42 13.28
CA LEU A 126 27.01 10.40 14.09
C LEU A 126 27.26 9.73 15.44
N LEU A 127 27.84 8.53 15.46
CA LEU A 127 28.10 7.78 16.70
C LEU A 127 29.03 8.54 17.67
N LYS A 128 29.98 9.30 17.16
CA LYS A 128 30.88 10.13 17.99
C LYS A 128 30.20 11.37 18.57
N SER A 129 29.12 11.85 17.98
CA SER A 129 28.37 13.01 18.44
C SER A 129 27.26 12.69 19.45
N LEU A 130 27.03 11.40 19.74
CA LEU A 130 26.00 10.97 20.69
C LEU A 130 26.39 11.33 22.12
N ASP A 131 25.45 11.89 22.87
CA ASP A 131 25.58 12.10 24.33
C ASP A 131 25.02 10.91 25.11
N LEU A 132 25.90 9.98 25.46
CA LEU A 132 25.59 8.76 26.18
C LEU A 132 25.69 8.97 27.69
N GLY A 133 24.99 9.96 28.21
CA GLY A 133 24.91 10.25 29.65
C GLY A 133 24.26 9.11 30.47
N LYS A 134 24.05 9.37 31.79
CA LYS A 134 23.46 8.35 32.69
C LYS A 134 21.98 8.11 32.43
N GLU A 135 21.29 9.07 31.84
CA GLU A 135 19.87 8.93 31.51
C GLU A 135 19.70 8.37 30.09
N VAL A 136 18.76 7.39 29.98
CA VAL A 136 18.44 6.81 28.68
C VAL A 136 17.66 7.82 27.85
N ASN A 137 18.23 8.22 26.70
CA ASN A 137 17.68 9.17 25.75
C ASN A 137 17.68 8.59 24.33
N TRP A 138 17.32 9.41 23.35
CA TRP A 138 17.32 9.01 21.94
C TRP A 138 18.71 8.61 21.42
N ASP A 139 19.78 9.12 21.99
CA ASP A 139 21.14 8.79 21.59
C ASP A 139 21.48 7.33 21.90
N TRP A 140 21.03 6.80 23.02
CA TRP A 140 21.11 5.39 23.35
C TRP A 140 20.33 4.52 22.35
N PHE A 141 19.13 4.98 21.94
CA PHE A 141 18.34 4.26 20.94
C PHE A 141 19.03 4.26 19.56
N ILE A 142 19.60 5.40 19.15
CA ILE A 142 20.37 5.51 17.89
C ILE A 142 21.59 4.57 17.95
N LEU A 143 22.33 4.55 19.06
CA LEU A 143 23.45 3.64 19.25
C LEU A 143 23.03 2.17 19.13
N LEU A 144 21.92 1.79 19.77
CA LEU A 144 21.37 0.43 19.71
C LEU A 144 21.06 0.02 18.27
N VAL A 145 20.30 0.84 17.55
CA VAL A 145 19.94 0.57 16.15
C VAL A 145 21.19 0.51 15.25
N ALA A 146 22.14 1.42 15.42
CA ALA A 146 23.37 1.45 14.64
C ALA A 146 24.27 0.22 14.88
N LYS A 147 24.28 -0.32 16.09
CA LYS A 147 25.09 -1.49 16.46
C LYS A 147 24.44 -2.82 16.09
N THR A 148 23.12 -2.90 16.13
CA THR A 148 22.39 -4.14 15.92
C THR A 148 21.83 -4.30 14.50
N GLY A 149 21.62 -3.20 13.79
CA GLY A 149 20.95 -3.19 12.49
C GLY A 149 19.46 -3.46 12.57
N MET A 150 18.84 -3.40 13.75
CA MET A 150 17.41 -3.59 13.94
C MET A 150 16.61 -2.52 13.20
N ARG A 151 15.40 -2.90 12.74
CA ARG A 151 14.44 -1.91 12.26
C ARG A 151 13.91 -1.09 13.44
N PHE A 152 13.52 0.16 13.17
CA PHE A 152 12.96 1.04 14.19
C PHE A 152 11.88 0.37 15.05
N SER A 153 10.92 -0.31 14.41
CA SER A 153 9.82 -0.99 15.11
C SER A 153 10.28 -2.17 15.96
N GLU A 154 11.32 -2.88 15.55
CA GLU A 154 11.93 -3.98 16.30
C GLU A 154 12.64 -3.44 17.54
N ALA A 155 13.47 -2.42 17.37
CA ALA A 155 14.18 -1.79 18.50
C ALA A 155 13.22 -1.09 19.47
N HIS A 156 12.15 -0.47 18.97
CA HIS A 156 11.14 0.19 19.82
C HIS A 156 10.26 -0.79 20.62
N ALA A 157 10.14 -2.03 20.14
CA ALA A 157 9.37 -3.07 20.83
C ALA A 157 10.17 -3.82 21.91
N LEU A 158 11.48 -3.56 22.04
CA LEU A 158 12.32 -4.21 23.04
C LEU A 158 11.88 -3.88 24.47
N THR A 159 11.93 -4.91 25.30
CA THR A 159 11.66 -4.83 26.73
C THR A 159 12.87 -5.35 27.52
N PRO A 160 12.98 -5.07 28.82
CA PRO A 160 14.07 -5.61 29.65
C PRO A 160 14.21 -7.14 29.62
N LYS A 161 13.13 -7.85 29.23
CA LYS A 161 13.13 -9.32 29.12
C LYS A 161 13.87 -9.85 27.89
N ASP A 162 14.12 -8.97 26.91
CA ASP A 162 14.80 -9.32 25.67
C ASP A 162 16.33 -9.19 25.79
N PHE A 163 16.83 -8.81 26.99
CA PHE A 163 18.23 -8.69 27.30
C PHE A 163 18.65 -9.78 28.29
N ASP A 164 19.74 -10.47 27.97
CA ASP A 164 20.43 -11.39 28.87
C ASP A 164 21.58 -10.62 29.56
N PHE A 165 21.49 -10.43 30.87
CA PHE A 165 22.44 -9.66 31.67
C PHE A 165 23.34 -10.56 32.48
#